data_87df7425d11e66071811b8b4bcc58b8f
#
_entry.id   87df7425d11e66071811b8b4bcc58b8f
#
_cell.length_a   1.000
_cell.length_b   1.000
_cell.length_c   1.000
_cell.angle_alpha   90.00
_cell.angle_beta   90.00
_cell.angle_gamma   90.00
#
_symmetry.space_group_name_H-M   'P 1'
#
loop_
_entity.id
_entity.type
_entity.pdbx_description
1 polymer ?
#
loop_
_entity_poly.entity_id
_entity_poly.type
_entity_poly.pdbx_seq_one_letter_code
_entity_poly.pdbx_strand_id
1 'polypeptide(L)'
;MAAAADSADLGIAVDLQGVSHTFKSRAVFEPVSLQLQAGSECLIRGTNGSGKSTLGRILSGELTPATGRVTWSCGAQQLEAEALCTRSQRVSPATALHPQLTIEELIAFQGQFLPWSSPSAAQDLIQRAGLESHMHKAYRDLSSGMQQRVKLALALASQAGLIVLDEPCANLDASGVTWYRETVEAVRGKTTLIVCSNDRSADFINPDYILDLNV
;
A
#
# COMPACT_ATOMS: atom_id res chain seq x y z
N MET A 1 5.22 -10.20 -29.88
CA MET A 1 4.16 -11.01 -29.21
C MET A 1 4.58 -11.13 -27.75
N ALA A 2 4.11 -10.23 -26.89
CA ALA A 2 4.30 -10.38 -25.44
C ALA A 2 3.22 -11.37 -24.97
N ALA A 3 3.67 -12.47 -24.34
CA ALA A 3 2.79 -13.43 -23.71
C ALA A 3 1.94 -12.69 -22.65
N ALA A 4 0.63 -12.83 -22.74
CA ALA A 4 -0.27 -12.42 -21.67
C ALA A 4 0.13 -13.23 -20.43
N ALA A 5 0.76 -12.58 -19.46
CA ALA A 5 0.99 -13.17 -18.16
C ALA A 5 -0.40 -13.44 -17.56
N ASP A 6 -0.63 -14.68 -17.18
CA ASP A 6 -1.84 -15.16 -16.53
C ASP A 6 -2.11 -14.25 -15.31
N SER A 7 -3.30 -13.64 -15.24
CA SER A 7 -3.66 -12.63 -14.24
C SER A 7 -3.79 -13.17 -12.81
N ALA A 8 -3.38 -14.41 -12.58
CA ALA A 8 -3.52 -15.11 -11.31
C ALA A 8 -2.34 -14.94 -10.33
N ASP A 9 -1.21 -14.33 -10.73
CA ASP A 9 0.03 -14.35 -9.92
C ASP A 9 0.76 -13.00 -9.88
N LEU A 10 0.01 -11.91 -9.64
CA LEU A 10 0.60 -10.57 -9.45
C LEU A 10 1.13 -10.36 -8.02
N GLY A 11 0.67 -11.14 -7.05
CA GLY A 11 1.06 -11.01 -5.66
C GLY A 11 2.57 -11.20 -5.47
N ILE A 12 3.17 -10.39 -4.61
CA ILE A 12 4.58 -10.47 -4.23
C ILE A 12 4.68 -11.11 -2.85
N ALA A 13 5.36 -12.25 -2.76
CA ALA A 13 5.72 -12.85 -1.49
C ALA A 13 6.87 -12.07 -0.85
N VAL A 14 6.88 -11.94 0.47
CA VAL A 14 7.88 -11.17 1.23
C VAL A 14 8.45 -12.02 2.34
N ASP A 15 9.77 -12.10 2.43
CA ASP A 15 10.49 -12.78 3.52
C ASP A 15 11.41 -11.81 4.25
N LEU A 16 11.17 -11.65 5.55
CA LEU A 16 11.95 -10.85 6.48
C LEU A 16 12.76 -11.78 7.38
N GLN A 17 14.06 -11.58 7.47
CA GLN A 17 14.97 -12.37 8.30
C GLN A 17 15.76 -11.46 9.22
N GLY A 18 15.39 -11.38 10.50
CA GLY A 18 16.06 -10.60 11.52
C GLY A 18 16.15 -9.10 11.22
N VAL A 19 15.12 -8.55 10.58
CA VAL A 19 15.07 -7.17 10.13
C VAL A 19 14.88 -6.23 11.30
N SER A 20 15.78 -5.26 11.45
CA SER A 20 15.62 -4.13 12.35
C SER A 20 16.09 -2.83 11.71
N HIS A 21 15.76 -1.71 12.33
CA HIS A 21 16.22 -0.39 11.90
C HIS A 21 16.58 0.51 13.07
N THR A 22 17.55 1.39 12.83
CA THR A 22 18.03 2.35 13.83
C THR A 22 18.10 3.75 13.24
N PHE A 23 17.70 4.75 14.00
CA PHE A 23 17.97 6.16 13.68
C PHE A 23 18.91 6.74 14.76
N LYS A 24 20.05 7.28 14.34
CA LYS A 24 21.04 7.88 15.26
C LYS A 24 21.32 6.97 16.47
N SER A 25 21.61 5.69 16.22
CA SER A 25 21.92 4.67 17.24
C SER A 25 20.78 4.27 18.17
N ARG A 26 19.56 4.75 17.94
CA ARG A 26 18.35 4.32 18.67
C ARG A 26 17.59 3.28 17.84
N ALA A 27 17.40 2.09 18.41
CA ALA A 27 16.56 1.07 17.80
C ALA A 27 15.11 1.58 17.65
N VAL A 28 14.52 1.31 16.51
CA VAL A 28 13.13 1.68 16.20
C VAL A 28 12.19 0.56 16.63
N PHE A 29 12.58 -0.68 16.36
CA PHE A 29 11.88 -1.90 16.75
C PHE A 29 12.88 -3.05 16.86
N GLU A 30 12.54 -4.07 17.63
CA GLU A 30 13.33 -5.30 17.78
C GLU A 30 13.39 -6.09 16.45
N PRO A 31 14.42 -6.94 16.24
CA PRO A 31 14.56 -7.72 15.02
C PRO A 31 13.33 -8.58 14.72
N VAL A 32 12.77 -8.40 13.53
CA VAL A 32 11.55 -9.08 13.06
C VAL A 32 11.88 -10.11 11.98
N SER A 33 11.28 -11.28 12.09
CA SER A 33 11.26 -12.31 11.04
C SER A 33 9.82 -12.69 10.72
N LEU A 34 9.45 -12.68 9.44
CA LEU A 34 8.10 -12.95 8.97
C LEU A 34 8.12 -13.37 7.51
N GLN A 35 7.34 -14.38 7.16
CA GLN A 35 7.13 -14.80 5.78
C GLN A 35 5.69 -14.55 5.37
N LEU A 36 5.48 -13.78 4.31
CA LEU A 36 4.19 -13.48 3.73
C LEU A 36 4.07 -14.16 2.36
N GLN A 37 3.01 -14.89 2.18
CA GLN A 37 2.69 -15.48 0.87
C GLN A 37 2.15 -14.41 -0.08
N ALA A 38 2.34 -14.64 -1.38
CA ALA A 38 1.74 -13.81 -2.43
C ALA A 38 0.21 -13.77 -2.28
N GLY A 39 -0.38 -12.58 -2.39
CA GLY A 39 -1.82 -12.38 -2.27
C GLY A 39 -2.37 -12.40 -0.84
N SER A 40 -1.52 -12.56 0.18
CA SER A 40 -1.97 -12.53 1.58
C SER A 40 -2.16 -11.11 2.12
N GLU A 41 -2.91 -10.99 3.21
CA GLU A 41 -3.07 -9.76 3.98
C GLU A 41 -2.32 -9.86 5.31
N CYS A 42 -1.45 -8.88 5.60
CA CYS A 42 -0.72 -8.79 6.86
C CYS A 42 -1.08 -7.51 7.61
N LEU A 43 -1.47 -7.64 8.87
CA LEU A 43 -1.62 -6.53 9.80
C LEU A 43 -0.33 -6.35 10.61
N ILE A 44 0.28 -5.17 10.51
CA ILE A 44 1.34 -4.70 11.40
C ILE A 44 0.69 -3.76 12.40
N ARG A 45 0.56 -4.20 13.63
CA ARG A 45 -0.05 -3.38 14.70
C ARG A 45 0.97 -2.89 15.70
N GLY A 46 0.66 -1.80 16.39
CA GLY A 46 1.50 -1.22 17.42
C GLY A 46 1.09 0.21 17.74
N THR A 47 1.54 0.70 18.88
CA THR A 47 1.29 2.09 19.29
C THR A 47 1.98 3.10 18.36
N ASN A 48 1.60 4.38 18.49
CA ASN A 48 2.30 5.44 17.77
C ASN A 48 3.76 5.50 18.19
N GLY A 49 4.67 5.52 17.20
CA GLY A 49 6.13 5.50 17.45
C GLY A 49 6.75 4.10 17.57
N SER A 50 5.99 2.99 17.49
CA SER A 50 6.52 1.62 17.55
C SER A 50 7.31 1.19 16.31
N GLY A 51 7.38 2.03 15.26
CA GLY A 51 8.15 1.73 14.06
C GLY A 51 7.36 1.16 12.87
N LYS A 52 6.02 1.06 12.94
CA LYS A 52 5.16 0.55 11.85
C LYS A 52 5.47 1.20 10.49
N SER A 53 5.45 2.53 10.43
CA SER A 53 5.73 3.27 9.20
C SER A 53 7.16 3.03 8.69
N THR A 54 8.14 2.83 9.60
CA THR A 54 9.52 2.48 9.24
C THR A 54 9.58 1.09 8.63
N LEU A 55 8.93 0.12 9.24
CA LEU A 55 8.84 -1.24 8.70
C LEU A 55 8.06 -1.25 7.38
N GLY A 56 6.97 -0.50 7.27
CA GLY A 56 6.23 -0.33 6.02
C GLY A 56 7.10 0.21 4.87
N ARG A 57 7.99 1.17 5.14
CA ARG A 57 8.97 1.67 4.16
C ARG A 57 10.02 0.64 3.77
N ILE A 58 10.43 -0.20 4.73
CA ILE A 58 11.36 -1.31 4.44
C ILE A 58 10.67 -2.35 3.54
N LEU A 59 9.43 -2.72 3.86
CA LEU A 59 8.64 -3.68 3.11
C LEU A 59 8.32 -3.22 1.69
N SER A 60 8.11 -1.92 1.47
CA SER A 60 7.91 -1.34 0.14
C SER A 60 9.21 -1.09 -0.64
N GLY A 61 10.38 -1.39 -0.07
CA GLY A 61 11.68 -1.16 -0.70
C GLY A 61 12.18 0.29 -0.64
N GLU A 62 11.45 1.21 0.03
CA GLU A 62 11.84 2.62 0.15
C GLU A 62 12.97 2.86 1.17
N LEU A 63 13.21 1.91 2.04
CA LEU A 63 14.21 2.01 3.11
C LEU A 63 14.96 0.69 3.29
N THR A 64 16.26 0.76 3.26
CA THR A 64 17.11 -0.41 3.55
C THR A 64 17.12 -0.66 5.07
N PRO A 65 16.93 -1.90 5.55
CA PRO A 65 17.04 -2.22 6.97
C PRO A 65 18.47 -2.00 7.49
N ALA A 66 18.61 -1.69 8.77
CA ALA A 66 19.93 -1.57 9.40
C ALA A 66 20.56 -2.93 9.65
N THR A 67 19.76 -3.95 9.95
CA THR A 67 20.19 -5.34 10.11
C THR A 67 19.19 -6.28 9.44
N GLY A 68 19.63 -7.51 9.22
CA GLY A 68 18.78 -8.52 8.59
C GLY A 68 18.64 -8.35 7.08
N ARG A 69 17.68 -9.07 6.51
CA ARG A 69 17.44 -9.06 5.06
C ARG A 69 15.95 -9.09 4.78
N VAL A 70 15.53 -8.38 3.73
CA VAL A 70 14.21 -8.52 3.11
C VAL A 70 14.41 -9.07 1.71
N THR A 71 13.61 -10.06 1.34
CA THR A 71 13.54 -10.57 -0.03
C THR A 71 12.11 -10.54 -0.52
N TRP A 72 11.95 -10.21 -1.79
CA TRP A 72 10.67 -10.17 -2.48
C TRP A 72 10.71 -11.16 -3.63
N SER A 73 9.61 -11.86 -3.87
CA SER A 73 9.50 -12.78 -5.00
C SER A 73 8.12 -12.74 -5.65
N CYS A 74 8.12 -12.86 -6.97
CA CYS A 74 6.90 -13.00 -7.78
C CYS A 74 6.96 -14.34 -8.49
N GLY A 75 6.14 -15.30 -8.09
CA GLY A 75 6.29 -16.69 -8.46
C GLY A 75 7.68 -17.21 -8.06
N ALA A 76 8.42 -17.79 -8.99
CA ALA A 76 9.77 -18.29 -8.76
C ALA A 76 10.87 -17.22 -8.91
N GLN A 77 10.54 -16.00 -9.32
CA GLN A 77 11.50 -14.92 -9.56
C GLN A 77 11.70 -14.07 -8.30
N GLN A 78 12.94 -13.99 -7.82
CA GLN A 78 13.33 -12.99 -6.83
C GLN A 78 13.41 -11.62 -7.47
N LEU A 79 12.91 -10.60 -6.75
CA LEU A 79 12.91 -9.20 -7.18
C LEU A 79 13.98 -8.42 -6.41
N GLU A 80 14.72 -7.58 -7.13
CA GLU A 80 15.56 -6.56 -6.54
C GLU A 80 14.72 -5.32 -6.14
N ALA A 81 15.24 -4.50 -5.24
CA ALA A 81 14.53 -3.33 -4.73
C ALA A 81 14.12 -2.34 -5.85
N GLU A 82 14.96 -2.19 -6.87
CA GLU A 82 14.66 -1.34 -8.04
C GLU A 82 13.48 -1.87 -8.84
N ALA A 83 13.39 -3.19 -9.02
CA ALA A 83 12.26 -3.82 -9.71
C ALA A 83 10.97 -3.73 -8.89
N LEU A 84 11.08 -3.68 -7.56
CA LEU A 84 9.95 -3.51 -6.66
C LEU A 84 9.28 -2.13 -6.82
N CYS A 85 10.04 -1.07 -7.08
CA CYS A 85 9.52 0.30 -7.26
C CYS A 85 8.44 0.41 -8.35
N THR A 86 8.47 -0.45 -9.37
CA THR A 86 7.45 -0.51 -10.44
C THR A 86 6.38 -1.58 -10.21
N ARG A 87 6.37 -2.23 -9.06
CA ARG A 87 5.45 -3.33 -8.73
C ARG A 87 4.83 -3.20 -7.34
N SER A 88 5.16 -2.13 -6.61
CA SER A 88 4.61 -1.86 -5.29
C SER A 88 4.02 -0.46 -5.19
N GLN A 89 3.12 -0.29 -4.25
CA GLN A 89 2.54 1.00 -3.89
C GLN A 89 2.57 1.16 -2.37
N ARG A 90 2.85 2.36 -1.89
CA ARG A 90 2.68 2.69 -0.48
C ARG A 90 1.81 3.94 -0.31
N VAL A 91 0.80 3.81 0.51
CA VAL A 91 -0.06 4.93 0.95
C VAL A 91 0.15 5.15 2.43
N SER A 92 0.45 6.38 2.81
CA SER A 92 0.59 6.80 4.21
C SER A 92 0.02 8.20 4.39
N PRO A 93 -0.18 8.67 5.63
CA PRO A 93 -0.53 10.08 5.87
C PRO A 93 0.48 11.05 5.27
N ALA A 94 1.77 10.66 5.24
CA ALA A 94 2.86 11.48 4.69
C ALA A 94 3.02 11.34 3.16
N THR A 95 2.31 10.42 2.50
CA THR A 95 2.36 10.31 1.03
C THR A 95 1.81 11.58 0.40
N ALA A 96 2.66 12.31 -0.30
CA ALA A 96 2.30 13.54 -1.00
C ALA A 96 2.08 13.25 -2.49
N LEU A 97 0.90 13.58 -3.01
CA LEU A 97 0.64 13.71 -4.43
C LEU A 97 0.90 15.17 -4.85
N HIS A 98 1.14 15.40 -6.15
CA HIS A 98 1.45 16.74 -6.62
C HIS A 98 0.24 17.68 -6.38
N PRO A 99 0.41 18.77 -5.60
CA PRO A 99 -0.72 19.54 -5.09
C PRO A 99 -1.50 20.31 -6.16
N GLN A 100 -0.87 20.62 -7.29
CA GLN A 100 -1.48 21.40 -8.36
C GLN A 100 -2.17 20.52 -9.42
N LEU A 101 -1.86 19.22 -9.49
CA LEU A 101 -2.51 18.33 -10.44
C LEU A 101 -3.96 18.05 -10.02
N THR A 102 -4.84 17.98 -11.00
CA THR A 102 -6.22 17.53 -10.83
C THR A 102 -6.25 16.01 -10.59
N ILE A 103 -7.38 15.48 -10.14
CA ILE A 103 -7.54 14.01 -9.99
C ILE A 103 -7.30 13.31 -11.35
N GLU A 104 -7.85 13.85 -12.42
CA GLU A 104 -7.66 13.31 -13.78
C GLU A 104 -6.20 13.29 -14.21
N GLU A 105 -5.46 14.38 -13.97
CA GLU A 105 -4.03 14.46 -14.26
C GLU A 105 -3.20 13.52 -13.38
N LEU A 106 -3.58 13.32 -12.11
CA LEU A 106 -2.93 12.34 -11.23
C LEU A 106 -3.13 10.91 -11.73
N ILE A 107 -4.33 10.57 -12.21
CA ILE A 107 -4.59 9.27 -12.84
C ILE A 107 -3.69 9.08 -14.07
N ALA A 108 -3.66 10.08 -14.98
CA ALA A 108 -2.85 10.02 -16.18
C ALA A 108 -1.34 9.92 -15.86
N PHE A 109 -0.87 10.68 -14.86
CA PHE A 109 0.52 10.68 -14.42
C PHE A 109 0.93 9.32 -13.81
N GLN A 110 0.17 8.81 -12.85
CA GLN A 110 0.54 7.58 -12.15
C GLN A 110 0.47 6.35 -13.07
N GLY A 111 -0.48 6.31 -14.01
CA GLY A 111 -0.60 5.24 -15.00
C GLY A 111 0.61 5.11 -15.94
N GLN A 112 1.51 6.10 -16.00
CA GLN A 112 2.77 6.00 -16.75
C GLN A 112 3.83 5.14 -16.04
N PHE A 113 3.76 5.02 -14.71
CA PHE A 113 4.74 4.28 -13.91
C PHE A 113 4.26 2.89 -13.54
N LEU A 114 2.96 2.75 -13.30
CA LEU A 114 2.36 1.49 -12.90
C LEU A 114 1.00 1.32 -13.60
N PRO A 115 0.84 0.26 -14.42
CA PRO A 115 -0.40 0.02 -15.14
C PRO A 115 -1.60 -0.10 -14.20
N TRP A 116 -2.78 0.26 -14.69
CA TRP A 116 -4.05 0.01 -14.01
C TRP A 116 -4.51 -1.44 -14.20
N SER A 117 -5.23 -1.98 -13.24
CA SER A 117 -5.81 -3.34 -13.29
C SER A 117 -6.81 -3.52 -14.46
N SER A 118 -7.42 -2.42 -14.89
CA SER A 118 -8.17 -2.29 -16.16
C SER A 118 -8.06 -0.86 -16.66
N PRO A 119 -8.36 -0.56 -17.93
CA PRO A 119 -8.27 0.80 -18.49
C PRO A 119 -9.05 1.87 -17.71
N SER A 120 -10.16 1.49 -17.09
CA SER A 120 -11.02 2.40 -16.30
C SER A 120 -10.86 2.28 -14.79
N ALA A 121 -10.00 1.36 -14.29
CA ALA A 121 -9.97 1.00 -12.86
C ALA A 121 -9.81 2.21 -11.92
N ALA A 122 -8.94 3.15 -12.27
CA ALA A 122 -8.71 4.33 -11.43
C ALA A 122 -9.92 5.27 -11.43
N GLN A 123 -10.51 5.52 -12.62
CA GLN A 123 -11.73 6.32 -12.76
C GLN A 123 -12.90 5.69 -12.00
N ASP A 124 -13.09 4.37 -12.15
CA ASP A 124 -14.18 3.63 -11.50
C ASP A 124 -14.06 3.70 -9.97
N LEU A 125 -12.83 3.58 -9.42
CA LEU A 125 -12.62 3.70 -7.98
C LEU A 125 -12.82 5.14 -7.49
N ILE A 126 -12.41 6.16 -8.24
CA ILE A 126 -12.67 7.57 -7.93
C ILE A 126 -14.17 7.86 -7.95
N GLN A 127 -14.92 7.34 -8.92
CA GLN A 127 -16.38 7.47 -8.98
C GLN A 127 -17.03 6.79 -7.76
N ARG A 128 -16.67 5.56 -7.46
CA ARG A 128 -17.17 4.83 -6.27
C ARG A 128 -16.79 5.49 -4.95
N ALA A 129 -15.67 6.22 -4.91
CA ALA A 129 -15.27 7.05 -3.78
C ALA A 129 -16.12 8.33 -3.62
N GLY A 130 -17.07 8.59 -4.53
CA GLY A 130 -17.91 9.80 -4.54
C GLY A 130 -17.16 11.06 -4.98
N LEU A 131 -16.11 10.93 -5.79
CA LEU A 131 -15.25 12.04 -6.21
C LEU A 131 -15.40 12.40 -7.70
N GLU A 132 -16.37 11.83 -8.42
CA GLU A 132 -16.57 12.07 -9.85
C GLU A 132 -16.73 13.59 -10.17
N SER A 133 -17.54 14.31 -9.39
CA SER A 133 -17.74 15.77 -9.58
C SER A 133 -16.50 16.61 -9.25
N HIS A 134 -15.44 16.00 -8.74
CA HIS A 134 -14.20 16.65 -8.32
C HIS A 134 -13.00 16.33 -9.24
N MET A 135 -13.21 15.59 -10.35
CA MET A 135 -12.16 15.14 -11.26
C MET A 135 -11.23 16.26 -11.73
N HIS A 136 -11.78 17.45 -11.98
CA HIS A 136 -11.04 18.63 -12.46
C HIS A 136 -10.55 19.56 -11.34
N LYS A 137 -10.76 19.20 -10.06
CA LYS A 137 -10.21 19.97 -8.93
C LYS A 137 -8.75 19.62 -8.69
N ALA A 138 -7.93 20.63 -8.40
CA ALA A 138 -6.56 20.42 -7.97
C ALA A 138 -6.55 19.66 -6.62
N TYR A 139 -5.59 18.75 -6.45
CA TYR A 139 -5.48 17.91 -5.26
C TYR A 139 -5.43 18.70 -3.96
N ARG A 140 -4.73 19.86 -3.94
CA ARG A 140 -4.67 20.75 -2.77
C ARG A 140 -6.01 21.33 -2.34
N ASP A 141 -6.98 21.43 -3.27
CA ASP A 141 -8.31 22.03 -3.03
C ASP A 141 -9.33 20.98 -2.53
N LEU A 142 -8.90 19.73 -2.36
CA LEU A 142 -9.68 18.65 -1.79
C LEU A 142 -9.57 18.65 -0.26
N SER A 143 -10.64 18.23 0.43
CA SER A 143 -10.57 17.98 1.88
C SER A 143 -9.59 16.83 2.18
N SER A 144 -9.10 16.73 3.43
CA SER A 144 -8.18 15.67 3.85
C SER A 144 -8.74 14.26 3.61
N GLY A 145 -10.04 14.06 3.84
CA GLY A 145 -10.72 12.79 3.57
C GLY A 145 -10.82 12.49 2.07
N MET A 146 -11.09 13.49 1.22
CA MET A 146 -11.08 13.36 -0.22
C MET A 146 -9.67 13.05 -0.75
N GLN A 147 -8.65 13.73 -0.23
CA GLN A 147 -7.26 13.45 -0.56
C GLN A 147 -6.86 12.02 -0.20
N GLN A 148 -7.31 11.52 0.95
CA GLN A 148 -7.06 10.14 1.36
C GLN A 148 -7.75 9.14 0.43
N ARG A 149 -9.01 9.40 0.04
CA ARG A 149 -9.73 8.55 -0.93
C ARG A 149 -9.02 8.53 -2.29
N VAL A 150 -8.49 9.66 -2.78
CA VAL A 150 -7.71 9.70 -4.03
C VAL A 150 -6.46 8.82 -3.92
N LYS A 151 -5.66 8.96 -2.84
CA LYS A 151 -4.45 8.14 -2.63
C LYS A 151 -4.77 6.64 -2.64
N LEU A 152 -5.80 6.24 -1.90
CA LEU A 152 -6.23 4.85 -1.83
C LEU A 152 -6.76 4.34 -3.18
N ALA A 153 -7.56 5.12 -3.88
CA ALA A 153 -8.09 4.75 -5.19
C ALA A 153 -6.98 4.49 -6.20
N LEU A 154 -5.98 5.38 -6.28
CA LEU A 154 -4.85 5.23 -7.19
C LEU A 154 -4.01 3.99 -6.85
N ALA A 155 -3.75 3.73 -5.57
CA ALA A 155 -2.98 2.56 -5.18
C ALA A 155 -3.73 1.25 -5.45
N LEU A 156 -5.01 1.17 -5.05
CA LEU A 156 -5.82 -0.06 -5.16
C LEU A 156 -6.31 -0.34 -6.60
N ALA A 157 -6.32 0.67 -7.48
CA ALA A 157 -6.62 0.49 -8.90
C ALA A 157 -5.44 -0.06 -9.71
N SER A 158 -4.22 0.04 -9.19
CA SER A 158 -3.00 -0.32 -9.90
C SER A 158 -2.79 -1.84 -9.96
N GLN A 159 -1.93 -2.31 -10.89
CA GLN A 159 -1.44 -3.68 -10.95
C GLN A 159 -0.26 -3.91 -9.99
N ALA A 160 -0.26 -3.26 -8.83
CA ALA A 160 0.76 -3.49 -7.82
C ALA A 160 0.64 -4.91 -7.25
N GLY A 161 1.75 -5.65 -7.24
CA GLY A 161 1.82 -6.95 -6.58
C GLY A 161 1.95 -6.85 -5.06
N LEU A 162 2.37 -5.68 -4.56
CA LEU A 162 2.49 -5.37 -3.13
C LEU A 162 1.94 -3.97 -2.87
N ILE A 163 1.02 -3.86 -1.92
CA ILE A 163 0.49 -2.58 -1.45
C ILE A 163 0.68 -2.47 0.06
N VAL A 164 1.34 -1.40 0.50
CA VAL A 164 1.53 -1.07 1.91
C VAL A 164 0.64 0.12 2.26
N LEU A 165 -0.28 -0.07 3.19
CA LEU A 165 -1.24 0.94 3.64
C LEU A 165 -0.93 1.32 5.10
N ASP A 166 -0.51 2.55 5.32
CA ASP A 166 -0.20 3.06 6.66
C ASP A 166 -1.36 3.95 7.14
N GLU A 167 -2.09 3.48 8.15
CA GLU A 167 -3.31 4.10 8.69
C GLU A 167 -4.33 4.48 7.58
N PRO A 168 -4.77 3.52 6.75
CA PRO A 168 -5.54 3.83 5.54
C PRO A 168 -6.85 4.57 5.81
N CYS A 169 -7.51 4.32 6.93
CA CYS A 169 -8.77 4.97 7.30
C CYS A 169 -8.58 6.32 8.03
N ALA A 170 -7.34 6.84 8.13
CA ALA A 170 -7.13 8.17 8.67
C ALA A 170 -7.89 9.21 7.83
N ASN A 171 -8.63 10.09 8.50
CA ASN A 171 -9.47 11.15 7.91
C ASN A 171 -10.66 10.67 7.05
N LEU A 172 -10.95 9.37 6.97
CA LEU A 172 -12.14 8.87 6.31
C LEU A 172 -13.36 8.99 7.24
N ASP A 173 -14.48 9.42 6.68
CA ASP A 173 -15.80 9.30 7.29
C ASP A 173 -16.35 7.86 7.15
N ALA A 174 -17.51 7.57 7.73
CA ALA A 174 -18.11 6.25 7.70
C ALA A 174 -18.31 5.71 6.27
N SER A 175 -18.71 6.57 5.34
CA SER A 175 -18.90 6.20 3.92
C SER A 175 -17.58 5.85 3.25
N GLY A 176 -16.51 6.60 3.57
CA GLY A 176 -15.16 6.35 3.07
C GLY A 176 -14.56 5.05 3.62
N VAL A 177 -14.83 4.72 4.89
CA VAL A 177 -14.42 3.46 5.49
C VAL A 177 -15.13 2.28 4.81
N THR A 178 -16.44 2.37 4.56
CA THR A 178 -17.20 1.33 3.85
C THR A 178 -16.63 1.11 2.45
N TRP A 179 -16.45 2.19 1.68
CA TRP A 179 -15.86 2.14 0.34
C TRP A 179 -14.46 1.53 0.34
N TYR A 180 -13.61 1.90 1.30
CA TYR A 180 -12.26 1.36 1.44
C TYR A 180 -12.31 -0.16 1.65
N ARG A 181 -13.12 -0.64 2.60
CA ARG A 181 -13.25 -2.08 2.92
C ARG A 181 -13.73 -2.88 1.72
N GLU A 182 -14.75 -2.42 1.00
CA GLU A 182 -15.24 -3.06 -0.24
C GLU A 182 -14.15 -3.12 -1.31
N THR A 183 -13.35 -2.05 -1.43
CA THR A 183 -12.28 -1.98 -2.41
C THR A 183 -11.11 -2.91 -2.06
N VAL A 184 -10.71 -2.98 -0.80
CA VAL A 184 -9.70 -3.93 -0.31
C VAL A 184 -10.16 -5.37 -0.54
N GLU A 185 -11.41 -5.70 -0.23
CA GLU A 185 -11.96 -7.06 -0.45
C GLU A 185 -11.90 -7.46 -1.94
N ALA A 186 -12.10 -6.54 -2.87
CA ALA A 186 -12.05 -6.81 -4.30
C ALA A 186 -10.64 -7.13 -4.83
N VAL A 187 -9.58 -6.71 -4.13
CA VAL A 187 -8.18 -6.96 -4.51
C VAL A 187 -7.53 -8.08 -3.70
N ARG A 188 -8.18 -8.57 -2.63
CA ARG A 188 -7.70 -9.71 -1.82
C ARG A 188 -7.40 -10.93 -2.69
N GLY A 189 -6.36 -11.67 -2.32
CA GLY A 189 -5.90 -12.87 -3.04
C GLY A 189 -5.15 -12.57 -4.35
N LYS A 190 -5.21 -11.35 -4.87
CA LYS A 190 -4.51 -10.94 -6.10
C LYS A 190 -3.25 -10.13 -5.81
N THR A 191 -3.31 -9.29 -4.79
CA THR A 191 -2.24 -8.38 -4.37
C THR A 191 -1.91 -8.66 -2.91
N THR A 192 -0.63 -8.69 -2.58
CA THR A 192 -0.20 -8.78 -1.18
C THR A 192 -0.44 -7.44 -0.51
N LEU A 193 -1.22 -7.45 0.56
CA LEU A 193 -1.59 -6.26 1.32
C LEU A 193 -0.88 -6.25 2.68
N ILE A 194 -0.24 -5.14 2.99
CA ILE A 194 0.35 -4.91 4.31
C ILE A 194 -0.32 -3.67 4.89
N VAL A 195 -1.03 -3.84 5.99
CA VAL A 195 -1.73 -2.75 6.67
C VAL A 195 -1.01 -2.44 7.98
N CYS A 196 -0.49 -1.22 8.11
CA CYS A 196 0.05 -0.70 9.36
C CYS A 196 -1.07 0.06 10.09
N SER A 197 -1.41 -0.37 11.30
CA SER A 197 -2.49 0.25 12.07
C SER A 197 -2.15 0.34 13.56
N ASN A 198 -2.71 1.33 14.22
CA ASN A 198 -2.71 1.44 15.67
C ASN A 198 -3.89 0.66 16.31
N ASP A 199 -4.26 -0.46 15.70
CA ASP A 199 -5.34 -1.38 16.12
C ASP A 199 -6.77 -0.86 15.85
N ARG A 200 -6.93 0.02 14.85
CA ARG A 200 -8.27 0.46 14.41
C ARG A 200 -8.88 -0.64 13.53
N SER A 201 -9.96 -1.25 13.98
CA SER A 201 -10.67 -2.31 13.26
C SER A 201 -11.21 -1.89 11.88
N ALA A 202 -11.24 -0.57 11.59
CA ALA A 202 -11.61 -0.04 10.28
C ALA A 202 -10.52 -0.25 9.23
N ASP A 203 -9.25 -0.34 9.63
CA ASP A 203 -8.10 -0.34 8.74
C ASP A 203 -7.88 -1.70 8.03
N PHE A 204 -8.34 -2.80 8.62
CA PHE A 204 -8.15 -4.17 8.11
C PHE A 204 -9.45 -4.97 8.13
N ILE A 205 -9.50 -6.08 7.38
CA ILE A 205 -10.72 -6.91 7.30
C ILE A 205 -10.54 -8.22 8.06
N ASN A 206 -9.69 -9.09 7.55
CA ASN A 206 -9.41 -10.41 8.13
C ASN A 206 -7.99 -10.82 7.73
N PRO A 207 -6.95 -10.29 8.41
CA PRO A 207 -5.57 -10.51 8.03
C PRO A 207 -5.17 -11.98 8.22
N ASP A 208 -4.43 -12.53 7.25
CA ASP A 208 -3.86 -13.88 7.31
C ASP A 208 -2.68 -13.93 8.31
N TYR A 209 -2.00 -12.79 8.49
CA TYR A 209 -0.85 -12.63 9.39
C TYR A 209 -1.01 -11.40 10.26
N ILE A 210 -0.57 -11.50 11.50
CA ILE A 210 -0.50 -10.37 12.44
C ILE A 210 0.90 -10.28 13.01
N LEU A 211 1.51 -9.11 12.85
CA LEU A 211 2.79 -8.75 13.47
C LEU A 211 2.57 -7.64 14.49
N ASP A 212 2.91 -7.90 15.74
CA ASP A 212 2.82 -6.91 16.82
C ASP A 212 4.19 -6.26 17.09
N LEU A 213 4.28 -4.94 16.99
CA LEU A 213 5.48 -4.16 17.29
C LEU A 213 5.47 -3.53 18.70
N ASN A 214 4.55 -3.91 19.56
CA ASN A 214 4.48 -3.41 20.96
C ASN A 214 5.28 -4.28 21.95
N VAL A 215 5.99 -5.27 21.46
CA VAL A 215 6.75 -6.21 22.30
C VAL A 215 8.13 -5.68 22.65
#